data_7f5f0496984a8325a282b65ca4b75347
#
_entry.id   7f5f0496984a8325a282b65ca4b75347
#
_cell.length_a   1.000
_cell.length_b   1.000
_cell.length_c   1.000
_cell.angle_alpha   90.00
_cell.angle_beta   90.00
_cell.angle_gamma   90.00
#
_symmetry.space_group_name_H-M   'P 1'
#
loop_
_entity.id
_entity.type
_entity.pdbx_description
1 polymer ?
#
loop_
_entity_poly.entity_id
_entity_poly.type
_entity_poly.pdbx_seq_one_letter_code
_entity_poly.pdbx_strand_id
1 'polypeptide(L)'
;MSGSLQNLHNKLPQLLYVSPSNPYKGRSLSPQGRLDLLRWAQQNSAYILEDDYNGEFRYFSHPISSLQGMSGGQNVIYCGSFSRILLPSLRISYLVLPQNLLPVYNRIKHLYNQTSSSIEQFALAEFIASGGLRRHIKKMRRRYAVKNTLLRTALANIFGSKASIMAYESGLHIRLAVHAAATAEELAQKAMSKGIHILPVKVVESSSPEILLSFAGIAEEDIEPALLELKKVWQL
;
A
#
# COMPACT_ATOMS: atom_id res chain seq x y z
N MET A 1 16.63 -0.19 -7.29
CA MET A 1 16.12 -1.58 -7.37
C MET A 1 16.86 -2.48 -8.37
N SER A 2 17.77 -1.97 -9.15
CA SER A 2 18.62 -2.81 -10.04
C SER A 2 19.58 -3.76 -9.30
N GLY A 3 19.91 -3.49 -8.05
CA GLY A 3 20.82 -4.33 -7.26
C GLY A 3 20.24 -5.61 -6.67
N SER A 4 18.91 -5.73 -6.50
CA SER A 4 18.34 -6.90 -5.83
C SER A 4 18.09 -8.12 -6.73
N LEU A 5 17.99 -7.93 -8.05
CA LEU A 5 17.87 -9.05 -8.99
C LEU A 5 19.23 -9.67 -9.38
N GLN A 6 20.32 -8.91 -9.24
CA GLN A 6 21.68 -9.39 -9.57
C GLN A 6 22.27 -10.36 -8.54
N ASN A 7 21.70 -10.42 -7.32
CA ASN A 7 22.23 -11.26 -6.24
C ASN A 7 21.55 -12.63 -6.10
N LEU A 8 20.70 -13.02 -7.04
CA LEU A 8 20.08 -14.35 -7.06
C LEU A 8 21.04 -15.36 -7.68
N HIS A 9 22.12 -15.72 -6.99
CA HIS A 9 23.08 -16.70 -7.43
C HIS A 9 22.51 -18.14 -7.36
N ASN A 10 22.56 -18.82 -8.48
CA ASN A 10 22.48 -20.27 -8.72
C ASN A 10 21.15 -21.03 -8.75
N LYS A 11 20.00 -20.47 -8.37
CA LYS A 11 18.66 -20.97 -8.77
C LYS A 11 17.75 -19.78 -8.93
N LEU A 12 17.33 -19.51 -10.17
CA LEU A 12 16.35 -18.46 -10.42
C LEU A 12 15.03 -18.83 -9.72
N PRO A 13 14.42 -17.91 -8.93
CA PRO A 13 13.16 -18.19 -8.26
C PRO A 13 12.07 -18.43 -9.29
N GLN A 14 11.24 -19.43 -9.06
CA GLN A 14 10.06 -19.70 -9.88
C GLN A 14 8.90 -18.75 -9.57
N LEU A 15 8.93 -18.09 -8.41
CA LEU A 15 7.92 -17.16 -7.94
C LEU A 15 8.57 -15.96 -7.25
N LEU A 16 8.22 -14.76 -7.69
CA LEU A 16 8.65 -13.50 -7.09
C LEU A 16 7.46 -12.78 -6.48
N TYR A 17 7.47 -12.57 -5.15
CA TYR A 17 6.47 -11.74 -4.48
C TYR A 17 6.83 -10.26 -4.58
N VAL A 18 5.89 -9.44 -5.04
CA VAL A 18 6.04 -7.99 -5.12
C VAL A 18 4.78 -7.28 -4.64
N SER A 19 4.96 -6.15 -3.97
CA SER A 19 3.87 -5.22 -3.66
C SER A 19 4.22 -3.84 -4.24
N PRO A 20 3.88 -3.59 -5.52
CA PRO A 20 4.37 -2.44 -6.28
C PRO A 20 3.90 -1.08 -5.77
N SER A 21 2.82 -1.07 -5.00
CA SER A 21 2.18 0.14 -4.46
C SER A 21 2.35 0.29 -2.94
N ASN A 22 3.24 -0.50 -2.31
CA ASN A 22 3.39 -0.50 -0.86
C ASN A 22 4.17 0.74 -0.37
N PRO A 23 3.56 1.62 0.46
CA PRO A 23 4.21 2.84 0.96
C PRO A 23 5.37 2.58 1.92
N TYR A 24 5.41 1.41 2.58
CA TYR A 24 6.52 1.03 3.48
C TYR A 24 7.86 0.92 2.74
N LYS A 25 7.84 0.68 1.44
CA LYS A 25 9.06 0.61 0.60
C LYS A 25 9.45 1.95 -0.05
N GLY A 26 8.78 3.05 0.32
CA GLY A 26 9.03 4.37 -0.23
C GLY A 26 8.20 4.64 -1.49
N ARG A 27 8.86 4.76 -2.66
CA ARG A 27 8.15 5.07 -3.91
C ARG A 27 7.51 3.84 -4.53
N SER A 28 6.35 4.04 -5.15
CA SER A 28 5.75 3.02 -6.03
C SER A 28 6.73 2.62 -7.13
N LEU A 29 6.67 1.37 -7.53
CA LEU A 29 7.48 0.86 -8.64
C LEU A 29 7.18 1.65 -9.92
N SER A 30 8.22 2.18 -10.56
CA SER A 30 8.08 2.98 -11.78
C SER A 30 7.50 2.15 -12.94
N PRO A 31 6.89 2.77 -13.96
CA PRO A 31 6.42 2.06 -15.14
C PRO A 31 7.52 1.23 -15.79
N GLN A 32 8.73 1.76 -15.92
CA GLN A 32 9.87 1.04 -16.45
C GLN A 32 10.25 -0.17 -15.58
N GLY A 33 10.33 0.00 -14.25
CA GLY A 33 10.62 -1.09 -13.34
C GLY A 33 9.57 -2.22 -13.38
N ARG A 34 8.30 -1.88 -13.69
CA ARG A 34 7.23 -2.88 -13.92
C ARG A 34 7.49 -3.68 -15.20
N LEU A 35 7.86 -3.01 -16.29
CA LEU A 35 8.21 -3.66 -17.56
C LEU A 35 9.43 -4.58 -17.40
N ASP A 36 10.43 -4.12 -16.64
CA ASP A 36 11.64 -4.92 -16.40
C ASP A 36 11.34 -6.19 -15.60
N LEU A 37 10.45 -6.10 -14.59
CA LEU A 37 9.97 -7.28 -13.85
C LEU A 37 9.20 -8.27 -14.74
N LEU A 38 8.33 -7.76 -15.61
CA LEU A 38 7.57 -8.61 -16.53
C LEU A 38 8.48 -9.31 -17.53
N ARG A 39 9.47 -8.61 -18.09
CA ARG A 39 10.48 -9.21 -18.98
C ARG A 39 11.29 -10.29 -18.26
N TRP A 40 11.73 -9.99 -17.04
CA TRP A 40 12.45 -10.96 -16.22
C TRP A 40 11.63 -12.22 -15.98
N ALA A 41 10.36 -12.10 -15.60
CA ALA A 41 9.49 -13.24 -15.38
C ALA A 41 9.30 -14.09 -16.64
N GLN A 42 9.12 -13.43 -17.79
CA GLN A 42 8.98 -14.11 -19.08
C GLN A 42 10.26 -14.87 -19.48
N GLN A 43 11.43 -14.20 -19.38
CA GLN A 43 12.72 -14.78 -19.74
C GLN A 43 13.12 -15.99 -18.87
N ASN A 44 12.65 -16.00 -17.61
CA ASN A 44 13.01 -17.04 -16.66
C ASN A 44 11.87 -18.05 -16.42
N SER A 45 10.80 -18.02 -17.21
CA SER A 45 9.61 -18.86 -17.02
C SER A 45 9.10 -18.84 -15.58
N ALA A 46 9.21 -17.67 -14.92
CA ALA A 46 8.85 -17.45 -13.54
C ALA A 46 7.49 -16.76 -13.43
N TYR A 47 6.85 -16.89 -12.26
CA TYR A 47 5.64 -16.16 -11.93
C TYR A 47 5.94 -14.97 -11.01
N ILE A 48 5.10 -13.94 -11.10
CA ILE A 48 5.06 -12.83 -10.18
C ILE A 48 3.78 -12.93 -9.36
N LEU A 49 3.88 -12.90 -8.04
CA LEU A 49 2.75 -12.71 -7.13
C LEU A 49 2.66 -11.22 -6.81
N GLU A 50 1.72 -10.54 -7.44
CA GLU A 50 1.47 -9.10 -7.23
C GLU A 50 0.45 -8.92 -6.11
N ASP A 51 0.90 -8.38 -4.98
CA ASP A 51 0.03 -7.95 -3.87
C ASP A 51 -0.30 -6.47 -4.03
N ASP A 52 -1.50 -6.18 -4.54
CA ASP A 52 -1.96 -4.80 -4.76
C ASP A 52 -2.58 -4.22 -3.50
N TYR A 53 -1.72 -3.74 -2.62
CA TYR A 53 -2.09 -3.24 -1.31
C TYR A 53 -2.79 -1.87 -1.33
N ASN A 54 -2.53 -1.02 -2.34
CA ASN A 54 -2.99 0.38 -2.36
C ASN A 54 -3.46 0.87 -3.74
N GLY A 55 -3.72 -0.02 -4.68
CA GLY A 55 -4.01 0.37 -6.07
C GLY A 55 -5.24 1.26 -6.23
N GLU A 56 -6.24 1.08 -5.37
CA GLU A 56 -7.48 1.83 -5.45
C GLU A 56 -7.35 3.27 -4.94
N PHE A 57 -6.44 3.55 -4.01
CA PHE A 57 -6.26 4.86 -3.37
C PHE A 57 -5.01 5.57 -3.89
N ARG A 58 -5.05 5.98 -5.15
CA ARG A 58 -4.08 6.90 -5.77
C ARG A 58 -4.73 8.26 -5.97
N TYR A 59 -4.00 9.33 -5.63
CA TYR A 59 -4.58 10.68 -5.52
C TYR A 59 -4.08 11.64 -6.58
N PHE A 60 -2.77 11.65 -6.86
CA PHE A 60 -2.11 12.73 -7.58
C PHE A 60 -1.40 12.28 -8.86
N SER A 61 -1.49 11.01 -9.21
CA SER A 61 -0.89 10.46 -10.42
C SER A 61 -1.92 9.72 -11.26
N HIS A 62 -1.65 9.57 -12.55
CA HIS A 62 -2.44 8.67 -13.39
C HIS A 62 -2.45 7.26 -12.80
N PRO A 63 -3.57 6.52 -12.93
CA PRO A 63 -3.61 5.12 -12.55
C PRO A 63 -2.47 4.37 -13.24
N ILE A 64 -1.58 3.77 -12.44
CA ILE A 64 -0.58 2.86 -13.01
C ILE A 64 -1.25 1.49 -13.08
N SER A 65 -1.30 0.92 -14.27
CA SER A 65 -1.83 -0.43 -14.45
C SER A 65 -1.10 -1.44 -13.57
N SER A 66 -1.81 -2.42 -13.02
CA SER A 66 -1.21 -3.55 -12.32
C SER A 66 -0.25 -4.30 -13.25
N LEU A 67 0.70 -5.04 -12.68
CA LEU A 67 1.55 -5.95 -13.47
C LEU A 67 0.69 -6.96 -14.21
N GLN A 68 -0.36 -7.48 -13.56
CA GLN A 68 -1.31 -8.39 -14.17
C GLN A 68 -2.00 -7.78 -15.40
N GLY A 69 -2.47 -6.54 -15.30
CA GLY A 69 -3.07 -5.82 -16.43
C GLY A 69 -2.08 -5.53 -17.56
N MET A 70 -0.81 -5.23 -17.22
CA MET A 70 0.25 -4.98 -18.19
C MET A 70 0.75 -6.26 -18.87
N SER A 71 0.70 -7.40 -18.20
CA SER A 71 1.15 -8.70 -18.71
C SER A 71 0.16 -9.37 -19.66
N GLY A 72 -1.05 -8.82 -19.81
CA GLY A 72 -2.13 -9.50 -20.52
C GLY A 72 -2.60 -10.77 -19.82
N GLY A 73 -2.38 -10.90 -18.50
CA GLY A 73 -2.78 -12.06 -17.72
C GLY A 73 -1.79 -13.23 -17.78
N GLN A 74 -0.58 -13.00 -18.31
CA GLN A 74 0.48 -14.01 -18.34
C GLN A 74 1.44 -13.83 -17.16
N ASN A 75 1.89 -14.92 -16.57
CA ASN A 75 2.96 -14.98 -15.56
C ASN A 75 2.75 -14.10 -14.32
N VAL A 76 1.57 -13.49 -14.12
CA VAL A 76 1.27 -12.68 -12.95
C VAL A 76 0.01 -13.20 -12.23
N ILE A 77 0.20 -13.59 -10.98
CA ILE A 77 -0.89 -13.90 -10.05
C ILE A 77 -1.19 -12.61 -9.28
N TYR A 78 -2.36 -12.05 -9.49
CA TYR A 78 -2.76 -10.81 -8.81
C TYR A 78 -3.56 -11.12 -7.55
N CYS A 79 -3.20 -10.49 -6.44
CA CYS A 79 -3.91 -10.56 -5.17
C CYS A 79 -4.55 -9.22 -4.87
N GLY A 80 -5.86 -9.21 -4.67
CA GLY A 80 -6.62 -8.07 -4.22
C GLY A 80 -7.39 -8.34 -2.93
N SER A 81 -7.72 -7.29 -2.18
CA SER A 81 -8.48 -7.41 -0.93
C SER A 81 -9.54 -6.33 -0.79
N PHE A 82 -10.72 -6.71 -0.35
CA PHE A 82 -11.80 -5.76 -0.05
C PHE A 82 -11.70 -5.16 1.35
N SER A 83 -10.85 -5.71 2.23
CA SER A 83 -10.72 -5.26 3.62
C SER A 83 -10.34 -3.79 3.77
N ARG A 84 -9.53 -3.25 2.87
CA ARG A 84 -9.13 -1.83 2.88
C ARG A 84 -10.11 -0.92 2.16
N ILE A 85 -10.73 -1.44 1.12
CA ILE A 85 -11.66 -0.67 0.28
C ILE A 85 -12.98 -0.47 1.01
N LEU A 86 -13.43 -1.47 1.75
CA LEU A 86 -14.71 -1.50 2.46
C LEU A 86 -14.50 -1.53 3.97
N LEU A 87 -14.40 -2.72 4.55
CA LEU A 87 -14.31 -2.96 5.98
C LEU A 87 -13.24 -4.00 6.28
N PRO A 88 -12.35 -3.78 7.27
CA PRO A 88 -11.36 -4.78 7.70
C PRO A 88 -11.98 -6.10 8.16
N SER A 89 -13.18 -6.04 8.75
CA SER A 89 -13.94 -7.23 9.24
C SER A 89 -14.49 -8.11 8.12
N LEU A 90 -14.61 -7.61 6.89
CA LEU A 90 -15.15 -8.36 5.76
C LEU A 90 -14.30 -9.59 5.40
N ARG A 91 -13.01 -9.56 5.60
CA ARG A 91 -12.05 -10.67 5.40
C ARG A 91 -12.15 -11.38 4.05
N ILE A 92 -12.55 -10.68 3.00
CA ILE A 92 -12.61 -11.22 1.64
C ILE A 92 -11.44 -10.66 0.83
N SER A 93 -10.66 -11.58 0.24
CA SER A 93 -9.64 -11.30 -0.77
C SER A 93 -9.88 -12.17 -1.99
N TYR A 94 -9.22 -11.83 -3.09
CA TYR A 94 -9.38 -12.56 -4.35
C TYR A 94 -8.06 -12.69 -5.08
N LEU A 95 -7.98 -13.72 -5.92
CA LEU A 95 -6.86 -13.96 -6.82
C LEU A 95 -7.33 -13.88 -8.26
N VAL A 96 -6.52 -13.25 -9.11
CA VAL A 96 -6.64 -13.37 -10.56
C VAL A 96 -5.49 -14.23 -11.04
N LEU A 97 -5.80 -15.44 -11.49
CA LEU A 97 -4.81 -16.43 -11.92
C LEU A 97 -4.55 -16.35 -13.42
N PRO A 98 -3.31 -16.54 -13.85
CA PRO A 98 -2.99 -16.80 -15.24
C PRO A 98 -3.76 -18.01 -15.78
N GLN A 99 -4.15 -17.97 -17.07
CA GLN A 99 -4.98 -19.02 -17.66
C GLN A 99 -4.33 -20.43 -17.58
N ASN A 100 -3.02 -20.51 -17.72
CA ASN A 100 -2.26 -21.75 -17.62
C ASN A 100 -2.25 -22.37 -16.21
N LEU A 101 -2.56 -21.61 -15.16
CA LEU A 101 -2.70 -22.11 -13.79
C LEU A 101 -4.13 -22.58 -13.45
N LEU A 102 -5.13 -22.20 -14.24
CA LEU A 102 -6.53 -22.59 -13.98
C LEU A 102 -6.76 -24.10 -13.96
N PRO A 103 -6.18 -24.92 -14.87
CA PRO A 103 -6.35 -26.37 -14.80
C PRO A 103 -5.78 -26.97 -13.51
N VAL A 104 -4.62 -26.46 -13.06
CA VAL A 104 -4.00 -26.92 -11.80
C VAL A 104 -4.87 -26.52 -10.61
N TYR A 105 -5.31 -25.26 -10.56
CA TYR A 105 -6.19 -24.76 -9.51
C TYR A 105 -7.50 -25.57 -9.43
N ASN A 106 -8.16 -25.80 -10.58
CA ASN A 106 -9.41 -26.55 -10.62
C ASN A 106 -9.27 -28.00 -10.13
N ARG A 107 -8.08 -28.61 -10.32
CA ARG A 107 -7.80 -29.94 -9.83
C ARG A 107 -7.61 -30.02 -8.32
N ILE A 108 -7.14 -28.94 -7.67
CA ILE A 108 -6.79 -28.93 -6.25
C ILE A 108 -7.75 -28.13 -5.37
N LYS A 109 -8.59 -27.24 -5.95
CA LYS A 109 -9.47 -26.36 -5.17
C LYS A 109 -10.40 -27.06 -4.18
N HIS A 110 -10.77 -28.30 -4.46
CA HIS A 110 -11.64 -29.10 -3.58
C HIS A 110 -10.92 -29.63 -2.32
N LEU A 111 -9.58 -29.54 -2.28
CA LEU A 111 -8.78 -29.92 -1.11
C LEU A 111 -8.77 -28.82 -0.03
N TYR A 112 -9.27 -27.64 -0.34
CA TYR A 112 -9.27 -26.48 0.56
C TYR A 112 -10.71 -26.06 0.88
N ASN A 113 -10.97 -25.81 2.15
CA ASN A 113 -12.25 -25.24 2.58
C ASN A 113 -12.27 -23.74 2.30
N GLN A 114 -13.45 -23.24 1.88
CA GLN A 114 -13.69 -21.80 1.76
C GLN A 114 -13.71 -21.18 3.17
N THR A 115 -12.84 -20.20 3.39
CA THR A 115 -12.72 -19.52 4.69
C THR A 115 -13.55 -18.24 4.79
N SER A 116 -13.99 -17.70 3.66
CA SER A 116 -14.83 -16.49 3.62
C SER A 116 -16.30 -16.87 3.73
N SER A 117 -17.06 -16.14 4.56
CA SER A 117 -18.49 -16.36 4.72
C SER A 117 -19.25 -16.19 3.40
N SER A 118 -20.15 -17.13 3.11
CA SER A 118 -20.96 -17.07 1.89
C SER A 118 -21.94 -15.89 1.91
N ILE A 119 -22.46 -15.51 3.09
CA ILE A 119 -23.39 -14.38 3.24
C ILE A 119 -22.70 -13.09 2.81
N GLU A 120 -21.49 -12.84 3.31
CA GLU A 120 -20.71 -11.65 2.93
C GLU A 120 -20.33 -11.68 1.45
N GLN A 121 -20.03 -12.84 0.88
CA GLN A 121 -19.75 -12.96 -0.55
C GLN A 121 -20.97 -12.60 -1.40
N PHE A 122 -22.17 -13.06 -1.05
CA PHE A 122 -23.41 -12.70 -1.75
C PHE A 122 -23.73 -11.21 -1.61
N ALA A 123 -23.61 -10.65 -0.40
CA ALA A 123 -23.82 -9.22 -0.19
C ALA A 123 -22.83 -8.37 -0.98
N LEU A 124 -21.56 -8.80 -1.03
CA LEU A 124 -20.53 -8.12 -1.82
C LEU A 124 -20.82 -8.23 -3.31
N ALA A 125 -21.24 -9.38 -3.80
CA ALA A 125 -21.58 -9.58 -5.20
C ALA A 125 -22.72 -8.64 -5.64
N GLU A 126 -23.78 -8.53 -4.84
CA GLU A 126 -24.90 -7.60 -5.09
C GLU A 126 -24.43 -6.14 -5.05
N PHE A 127 -23.56 -5.80 -4.07
CA PHE A 127 -23.00 -4.46 -3.98
C PHE A 127 -22.12 -4.10 -5.19
N ILE A 128 -21.38 -5.06 -5.75
CA ILE A 128 -20.62 -4.88 -6.99
C ILE A 128 -21.57 -4.74 -8.18
N ALA A 129 -22.55 -5.64 -8.33
CA ALA A 129 -23.47 -5.68 -9.45
C ALA A 129 -24.33 -4.40 -9.55
N SER A 130 -24.76 -3.85 -8.41
CA SER A 130 -25.47 -2.56 -8.34
C SER A 130 -24.61 -1.34 -8.66
N GLY A 131 -23.31 -1.52 -8.89
CA GLY A 131 -22.32 -0.45 -9.06
C GLY A 131 -22.00 0.30 -7.75
N GLY A 132 -22.43 -0.22 -6.60
CA GLY A 132 -22.21 0.35 -5.27
C GLY A 132 -20.72 0.47 -4.95
N LEU A 133 -19.95 -0.57 -5.19
CA LEU A 133 -18.50 -0.59 -4.98
C LEU A 133 -17.78 0.53 -5.75
N ARG A 134 -18.12 0.71 -7.04
CA ARG A 134 -17.52 1.76 -7.88
C ARG A 134 -17.81 3.16 -7.34
N ARG A 135 -19.06 3.41 -6.93
CA ARG A 135 -19.46 4.69 -6.32
C ARG A 135 -18.74 4.93 -5.00
N HIS A 136 -18.63 3.89 -4.17
CA HIS A 136 -17.93 3.95 -2.89
C HIS A 136 -16.44 4.29 -3.09
N ILE A 137 -15.72 3.57 -3.94
CA ILE A 137 -14.29 3.84 -4.23
C ILE A 137 -14.10 5.28 -4.70
N LYS A 138 -14.95 5.77 -5.63
CA LYS A 138 -14.87 7.14 -6.12
C LYS A 138 -15.07 8.18 -5.01
N LYS A 139 -16.04 7.95 -4.12
CA LYS A 139 -16.32 8.81 -2.95
C LYS A 139 -15.14 8.81 -1.98
N MET A 140 -14.63 7.64 -1.61
CA MET A 140 -13.52 7.52 -0.66
C MET A 140 -12.22 8.10 -1.22
N ARG A 141 -11.93 7.88 -2.51
CA ARG A 141 -10.77 8.48 -3.18
C ARG A 141 -10.78 10.00 -3.08
N ARG A 142 -11.93 10.64 -3.32
CA ARG A 142 -12.08 12.09 -3.16
C ARG A 142 -11.83 12.54 -1.72
N ARG A 143 -12.46 11.88 -0.76
CA ARG A 143 -12.34 12.21 0.67
C ARG A 143 -10.88 12.08 1.16
N TYR A 144 -10.23 10.99 0.80
CA TYR A 144 -8.84 10.77 1.19
C TYR A 144 -7.85 11.70 0.46
N ALA A 145 -8.15 12.12 -0.77
CA ALA A 145 -7.35 13.12 -1.47
C ALA A 145 -7.36 14.46 -0.72
N VAL A 146 -8.52 14.90 -0.22
CA VAL A 146 -8.65 16.12 0.59
C VAL A 146 -7.81 16.00 1.86
N LYS A 147 -8.00 14.92 2.64
CA LYS A 147 -7.23 14.68 3.88
C LYS A 147 -5.73 14.61 3.65
N ASN A 148 -5.30 13.95 2.58
CA ASN A 148 -3.89 13.88 2.19
C ASN A 148 -3.32 15.27 1.90
N THR A 149 -4.05 16.10 1.16
CA THR A 149 -3.64 17.48 0.85
C THR A 149 -3.56 18.32 2.13
N LEU A 150 -4.57 18.27 3.00
CA LEU A 150 -4.58 18.96 4.27
C LEU A 150 -3.38 18.56 5.15
N LEU A 151 -3.16 17.26 5.31
CA LEU A 151 -2.03 16.76 6.10
C LEU A 151 -0.68 17.24 5.53
N ARG A 152 -0.49 17.20 4.22
CA ARG A 152 0.76 17.66 3.58
C ARG A 152 0.98 19.15 3.76
N THR A 153 -0.06 19.95 3.56
CA THR A 153 0.02 21.41 3.76
C THR A 153 0.35 21.74 5.21
N ALA A 154 -0.34 21.11 6.17
CA ALA A 154 -0.08 21.30 7.59
C ALA A 154 1.34 20.85 7.99
N LEU A 155 1.81 19.72 7.47
CA LEU A 155 3.19 19.25 7.69
C LEU A 155 4.21 20.29 7.20
N ALA A 156 4.04 20.82 6.00
CA ALA A 156 4.95 21.83 5.46
C ALA A 156 4.96 23.11 6.30
N ASN A 157 3.79 23.59 6.71
CA ASN A 157 3.66 24.83 7.49
C ASN A 157 4.20 24.66 8.93
N ILE A 158 3.91 23.53 9.59
CA ILE A 158 4.23 23.32 11.00
C ILE A 158 5.71 22.91 11.17
N PHE A 159 6.19 21.98 10.37
CA PHE A 159 7.53 21.40 10.55
C PHE A 159 8.60 22.09 9.67
N GLY A 160 8.23 22.67 8.55
CA GLY A 160 9.19 23.31 7.63
C GLY A 160 10.35 22.37 7.27
N SER A 161 11.58 22.80 7.51
CA SER A 161 12.80 22.02 7.26
C SER A 161 13.07 20.90 8.28
N LYS A 162 12.26 20.80 9.36
CA LYS A 162 12.41 19.77 10.41
C LYS A 162 11.85 18.42 10.01
N ALA A 163 11.11 18.33 8.90
CA ALA A 163 10.60 17.06 8.38
C ALA A 163 10.50 17.10 6.85
N SER A 164 10.65 15.94 6.22
CA SER A 164 10.57 15.76 4.77
C SER A 164 9.58 14.66 4.41
N ILE A 165 8.64 14.97 3.50
CA ILE A 165 7.67 13.99 3.02
C ILE A 165 8.35 13.08 2.00
N MET A 166 8.42 11.77 2.30
CA MET A 166 9.09 10.76 1.50
C MET A 166 8.16 10.07 0.52
N ALA A 167 6.90 9.79 0.95
CA ALA A 167 5.87 9.17 0.10
C ALA A 167 4.47 9.61 0.54
N TYR A 168 3.60 9.93 -0.43
CA TYR A 168 2.24 10.42 -0.18
C TYR A 168 1.24 10.13 -1.31
N GLU A 169 1.71 9.58 -2.43
CA GLU A 169 0.94 9.54 -3.69
C GLU A 169 -0.18 8.51 -3.66
N SER A 170 -0.07 7.52 -2.79
CA SER A 170 -1.04 6.42 -2.70
C SER A 170 -1.19 5.90 -1.27
N GLY A 171 -2.30 5.21 -1.03
CA GLY A 171 -2.61 4.60 0.25
C GLY A 171 -3.19 5.59 1.27
N LEU A 172 -3.24 5.17 2.52
CA LEU A 172 -3.89 5.89 3.62
C LEU A 172 -2.87 6.50 4.61
N HIS A 173 -1.61 6.56 4.21
CA HIS A 173 -0.49 7.01 5.03
C HIS A 173 0.41 7.96 4.26
N ILE A 174 1.05 8.87 4.99
CA ILE A 174 2.19 9.65 4.51
C ILE A 174 3.44 9.12 5.21
N ARG A 175 4.51 8.86 4.46
CA ARG A 175 5.82 8.53 5.00
C ARG A 175 6.61 9.82 5.17
N LEU A 176 7.08 10.06 6.39
CA LEU A 176 7.76 11.28 6.80
C LEU A 176 9.14 10.92 7.37
N ALA A 177 10.18 11.57 6.89
CA ALA A 177 11.47 11.61 7.55
C ALA A 177 11.50 12.81 8.50
N VAL A 178 11.85 12.60 9.78
CA VAL A 178 11.91 13.64 10.81
C VAL A 178 13.38 13.95 11.09
N HIS A 179 13.77 15.21 10.98
CA HIS A 179 15.15 15.64 11.19
C HIS A 179 15.38 15.91 12.69
N ALA A 180 15.52 14.84 13.47
CA ALA A 180 15.72 14.85 14.90
C ALA A 180 16.84 13.87 15.29
N ALA A 181 17.46 14.10 16.45
CA ALA A 181 18.46 13.19 17.00
C ALA A 181 17.85 11.91 17.63
N ALA A 182 16.52 11.86 17.78
CA ALA A 182 15.79 10.73 18.33
C ALA A 182 15.60 9.63 17.29
N THR A 183 15.38 8.39 17.73
CA THR A 183 15.00 7.27 16.87
C THR A 183 13.52 7.32 16.49
N ALA A 184 13.10 6.56 15.47
CA ALA A 184 11.69 6.50 15.07
C ALA A 184 10.80 5.90 16.18
N GLU A 185 11.33 4.95 16.93
CA GLU A 185 10.68 4.33 18.09
C GLU A 185 10.48 5.32 19.24
N GLU A 186 11.51 6.14 19.55
CA GLU A 186 11.40 7.20 20.57
C GLU A 186 10.38 8.27 20.19
N LEU A 187 10.35 8.67 18.91
CA LEU A 187 9.35 9.60 18.41
C LEU A 187 7.94 9.02 18.54
N ALA A 188 7.77 7.72 18.25
CA ALA A 188 6.50 7.03 18.39
C ALA A 188 6.06 6.94 19.86
N GLN A 189 6.97 6.64 20.79
CA GLN A 189 6.67 6.61 22.24
C GLN A 189 6.25 8.00 22.77
N LYS A 190 6.97 9.05 22.37
CA LYS A 190 6.60 10.43 22.72
C LYS A 190 5.22 10.81 22.22
N ALA A 191 4.89 10.45 20.96
CA ALA A 191 3.56 10.67 20.39
C ALA A 191 2.46 9.91 21.15
N MET A 192 2.75 8.65 21.50
CA MET A 192 1.83 7.79 22.26
C MET A 192 1.47 8.40 23.63
N SER A 193 2.41 9.08 24.31
CA SER A 193 2.14 9.75 25.58
C SER A 193 1.06 10.84 25.49
N LYS A 194 0.72 11.27 24.29
CA LYS A 194 -0.33 12.23 23.95
C LYS A 194 -1.53 11.60 23.23
N GLY A 195 -1.60 10.27 23.22
CA GLY A 195 -2.68 9.54 22.54
C GLY A 195 -2.57 9.55 21.01
N ILE A 196 -1.43 9.98 20.44
CA ILE A 196 -1.21 9.99 18.99
C ILE A 196 -0.43 8.75 18.59
N HIS A 197 -1.10 7.85 17.86
CA HIS A 197 -0.51 6.61 17.38
C HIS A 197 0.15 6.83 16.01
N ILE A 198 1.46 6.66 15.95
CA ILE A 198 2.24 6.68 14.72
C ILE A 198 3.05 5.39 14.59
N LEU A 199 3.40 5.02 13.37
CA LEU A 199 4.16 3.79 13.11
C LEU A 199 5.60 4.13 12.75
N PRO A 200 6.60 3.67 13.53
CA PRO A 200 8.00 3.77 13.15
C PRO A 200 8.30 2.90 11.94
N VAL A 201 9.12 3.40 11.02
CA VAL A 201 9.59 2.66 9.84
C VAL A 201 11.04 2.24 10.06
N LYS A 202 11.31 0.94 10.05
CA LYS A 202 12.67 0.43 10.09
C LYS A 202 13.33 0.59 8.73
N VAL A 203 14.36 1.41 8.65
CA VAL A 203 15.15 1.65 7.44
C VAL A 203 16.60 1.29 7.72
N VAL A 204 17.19 0.47 6.87
CA VAL A 204 18.54 -0.04 7.08
C VAL A 204 19.62 1.03 6.82
N GLU A 205 19.33 2.07 6.03
CA GLU A 205 20.32 3.06 5.56
C GLU A 205 19.81 4.52 5.60
N SER A 206 18.86 4.86 6.48
CA SER A 206 18.38 6.24 6.57
C SER A 206 19.15 7.04 7.62
N SER A 207 19.57 8.25 7.25
CA SER A 207 20.22 9.21 8.18
C SER A 207 19.22 9.89 9.12
N SER A 208 17.91 9.73 8.89
CA SER A 208 16.84 10.35 9.68
C SER A 208 15.80 9.31 10.04
N PRO A 209 15.20 9.38 11.24
CA PRO A 209 14.10 8.52 11.63
C PRO A 209 12.89 8.73 10.71
N GLU A 210 12.29 7.63 10.30
CA GLU A 210 11.13 7.66 9.42
C GLU A 210 9.89 7.08 10.09
N ILE A 211 8.77 7.72 9.86
CA ILE A 211 7.47 7.36 10.44
C ILE A 211 6.37 7.33 9.38
N LEU A 212 5.30 6.60 9.67
CA LEU A 212 4.06 6.65 8.90
C LEU A 212 2.97 7.35 9.70
N LEU A 213 2.37 8.37 9.08
CA LEU A 213 1.21 9.08 9.56
C LEU A 213 -0.03 8.62 8.80
N SER A 214 -0.98 7.97 9.48
CA SER A 214 -2.27 7.62 8.90
C SER A 214 -3.24 8.79 8.98
N PHE A 215 -3.96 9.07 7.88
CA PHE A 215 -4.97 10.11 7.83
C PHE A 215 -6.40 9.57 7.63
N ALA A 216 -6.56 8.27 7.48
CA ALA A 216 -7.86 7.69 7.16
C ALA A 216 -8.90 7.89 8.28
N GLY A 217 -8.51 7.63 9.53
CA GLY A 217 -9.39 7.65 10.69
C GLY A 217 -9.50 9.00 11.40
N ILE A 218 -8.63 9.97 11.11
CA ILE A 218 -8.65 11.29 11.76
C ILE A 218 -9.67 12.21 11.08
N ALA A 219 -10.39 13.05 11.83
CA ALA A 219 -11.23 14.09 11.27
C ALA A 219 -10.38 15.21 10.63
N GLU A 220 -10.93 15.92 9.65
CA GLU A 220 -10.15 16.95 8.92
C GLU A 220 -9.72 18.10 9.85
N GLU A 221 -10.59 18.48 10.77
CA GLU A 221 -10.37 19.49 11.81
C GLU A 221 -9.31 19.11 12.85
N ASP A 222 -9.05 17.81 13.04
CA ASP A 222 -8.09 17.33 14.03
C ASP A 222 -6.66 17.18 13.49
N ILE A 223 -6.47 17.28 12.17
CA ILE A 223 -5.16 17.07 11.52
C ILE A 223 -4.14 18.08 12.02
N GLU A 224 -4.46 19.36 11.95
CA GLU A 224 -3.54 20.43 12.34
C GLU A 224 -3.25 20.45 13.84
N PRO A 225 -4.26 20.35 14.73
CA PRO A 225 -4.04 20.23 16.17
C PRO A 225 -3.14 19.04 16.56
N ALA A 226 -3.34 17.87 15.95
CA ALA A 226 -2.50 16.70 16.20
C ALA A 226 -1.04 16.93 15.79
N LEU A 227 -0.80 17.59 14.67
CA LEU A 227 0.55 17.90 14.20
C LEU A 227 1.24 18.94 15.09
N LEU A 228 0.51 19.96 15.59
CA LEU A 228 1.05 20.91 16.54
C LEU A 228 1.46 20.24 17.83
N GLU A 229 0.66 19.30 18.32
CA GLU A 229 1.01 18.53 19.52
C GLU A 229 2.23 17.62 19.27
N LEU A 230 2.33 16.96 18.11
CA LEU A 230 3.51 16.19 17.72
C LEU A 230 4.78 17.06 17.72
N LYS A 231 4.71 18.25 17.14
CA LYS A 231 5.86 19.18 17.12
C LYS A 231 6.33 19.52 18.54
N LYS A 232 5.41 19.82 19.45
CA LYS A 232 5.73 20.12 20.88
C LYS A 232 6.41 18.93 21.55
N VAL A 233 5.83 17.74 21.42
CA VAL A 233 6.30 16.52 22.08
C VAL A 233 7.66 16.08 21.54
N TRP A 234 7.91 16.31 20.26
CA TRP A 234 9.20 16.02 19.63
C TRP A 234 10.25 17.12 19.85
N GLN A 235 9.84 18.28 20.37
CA GLN A 235 10.71 19.43 20.62
C GLN A 235 11.39 19.96 19.34
N LEU A 236 10.63 20.10 18.25
CA LEU A 236 11.09 20.51 16.91
C LEU A 236 10.75 21.97 16.56
#